data_008819a877faa3ed8af4a308341580b0
#
_entry.id   008819a877faa3ed8af4a308341580b0
#
_cell.length_a   1.000
_cell.length_b   1.000
_cell.length_c   1.000
_cell.angle_alpha   90.00
_cell.angle_beta   90.00
_cell.angle_gamma   90.00
#
_symmetry.space_group_name_H-M   'P 1'
#
loop_
_entity.id
_entity.type
_entity.pdbx_description
1 polymer ?
#
loop_
_entity_poly.entity_id
_entity_poly.type
_entity_poly.pdbx_seq_one_letter_code
_entity_poly.pdbx_strand_id
1 'polypeptide(L)'
;DMENKRSFVRMDTLYKIEAEIVIIKIGDYIVRSEANKIVLKDISGNGVAFLTDKYIDLSKEITAEISFKLLNTDIELVGDLVRLETVGDPFDYLYGVKVSSGNLTEDEMYKLLMKTGVYFKNVTPENSSIWKEYKNLWVE
;
A
#
# COMPACT_ATOMS: atom_id res chain seq x y z
N ASP A 1 -9.17 -0.86 -20.66
CA ASP A 1 -10.00 0.29 -20.92
C ASP A 1 -9.27 1.59 -20.67
N MET A 2 -9.25 2.43 -21.65
CA MET A 2 -8.43 3.64 -21.63
C MET A 2 -8.89 4.66 -20.59
N GLU A 3 -10.20 4.82 -20.43
CA GLU A 3 -10.70 5.80 -19.47
C GLU A 3 -10.31 5.46 -18.05
N ASN A 4 -10.22 4.19 -17.76
CA ASN A 4 -9.97 3.76 -16.38
C ASN A 4 -8.51 3.71 -16.02
N LYS A 5 -7.64 3.74 -17.00
CA LYS A 5 -6.21 3.57 -16.75
C LYS A 5 -5.64 4.66 -15.87
N ARG A 6 -6.17 5.87 -16.01
CA ARG A 6 -5.67 6.97 -15.23
C ARG A 6 -5.93 6.77 -13.73
N SER A 7 -7.16 6.36 -13.37
CA SER A 7 -7.51 6.12 -11.98
C SER A 7 -6.87 4.87 -11.43
N PHE A 8 -6.52 3.94 -12.31
CA PHE A 8 -6.03 2.64 -11.91
C PHE A 8 -4.56 2.43 -12.25
N VAL A 9 -3.82 3.52 -12.44
CA VAL A 9 -2.38 3.39 -12.58
C VAL A 9 -1.86 2.71 -11.33
N ARG A 10 -1.08 1.67 -11.56
CA ARG A 10 -0.61 0.80 -10.51
C ARG A 10 0.91 0.81 -10.51
N MET A 11 1.47 0.92 -9.33
CA MET A 11 2.91 0.82 -9.15
C MET A 11 3.19 -0.52 -8.49
N ASP A 12 3.76 -1.44 -9.27
CA ASP A 12 4.29 -2.66 -8.69
C ASP A 12 5.56 -2.29 -7.97
N THR A 13 5.61 -2.62 -6.70
CA THR A 13 6.78 -2.27 -5.93
C THR A 13 7.87 -3.29 -6.23
N LEU A 14 8.76 -2.94 -7.15
CA LEU A 14 9.99 -3.70 -7.35
C LEU A 14 10.73 -3.81 -6.04
N TYR A 15 10.52 -2.84 -5.19
CA TYR A 15 11.08 -2.77 -3.87
C TYR A 15 9.93 -2.84 -2.88
N LYS A 16 10.16 -3.52 -1.79
CA LYS A 16 9.11 -3.73 -0.79
C LYS A 16 9.02 -2.51 0.10
N ILE A 17 7.92 -1.80 -0.02
CA ILE A 17 7.69 -0.59 0.77
C ILE A 17 7.00 -1.00 2.07
N GLU A 18 7.65 -0.68 3.17
CA GLU A 18 7.10 -0.98 4.49
C GLU A 18 5.99 0.02 4.83
N ALA A 19 4.89 -0.50 5.37
CA ALA A 19 3.77 0.31 5.79
C ALA A 19 3.25 -0.21 7.12
N GLU A 20 2.30 0.50 7.70
CA GLU A 20 1.64 0.05 8.92
C GLU A 20 0.15 -0.04 8.69
N ILE A 21 -0.48 -1.01 9.32
CA ILE A 21 -1.92 -1.18 9.26
C ILE A 21 -2.50 -1.21 10.67
N VAL A 22 -3.64 -0.53 10.83
CA VAL A 22 -4.43 -0.55 12.05
C VAL A 22 -5.86 -0.89 11.64
N ILE A 23 -6.42 -1.93 12.22
CA ILE A 23 -7.82 -2.29 12.00
C ILE A 23 -8.67 -1.33 12.84
N ILE A 24 -9.64 -0.67 12.21
CA ILE A 24 -10.46 0.32 12.89
C ILE A 24 -11.93 -0.03 12.96
N LYS A 25 -12.35 -1.09 12.24
CA LYS A 25 -13.75 -1.53 12.28
C LYS A 25 -13.84 -3.00 11.89
N ILE A 26 -14.62 -3.77 12.60
CA ILE A 26 -14.89 -5.17 12.30
C ILE A 26 -16.40 -5.33 12.32
N GLY A 27 -17.01 -5.58 11.15
CA GLY A 27 -18.46 -5.59 11.03
C GLY A 27 -19.01 -4.24 11.45
N ASP A 28 -19.86 -4.23 12.44
CA ASP A 28 -20.46 -2.99 12.96
C ASP A 28 -19.70 -2.42 14.16
N TYR A 29 -18.62 -3.06 14.58
CA TYR A 29 -17.90 -2.65 15.79
C TYR A 29 -16.72 -1.78 15.46
N ILE A 30 -16.68 -0.63 16.12
CA ILE A 30 -15.52 0.27 16.05
C ILE A 30 -14.46 -0.29 16.99
N VAL A 31 -13.29 -0.52 16.47
CA VAL A 31 -12.14 -1.05 17.23
C VAL A 31 -10.91 -0.25 16.88
N ARG A 32 -9.82 -0.53 17.56
CA ARG A 32 -8.52 0.01 17.16
C ARG A 32 -7.46 -0.99 17.57
N SER A 33 -6.93 -1.69 16.59
CA SER A 33 -5.88 -2.66 16.84
C SER A 33 -4.54 -1.96 17.06
N GLU A 34 -3.56 -2.72 17.49
CA GLU A 34 -2.19 -2.26 17.45
C GLU A 34 -1.76 -2.10 16.02
N ALA A 35 -0.80 -1.22 15.78
CA ALA A 35 -0.20 -1.07 14.47
C ALA A 35 0.67 -2.29 14.17
N ASN A 36 0.50 -2.84 12.98
CA ASN A 36 1.29 -3.97 12.52
C ASN A 36 2.01 -3.60 11.24
N LYS A 37 3.23 -4.06 11.10
CA LYS A 37 4.01 -3.82 9.90
C LYS A 37 3.53 -4.73 8.78
N ILE A 38 3.40 -4.15 7.61
CA ILE A 38 3.04 -4.86 6.38
C ILE A 38 3.96 -4.39 5.27
N VAL A 39 3.93 -5.10 4.16
CA VAL A 39 4.74 -4.75 2.99
C VAL A 39 3.79 -4.53 1.82
N LEU A 40 3.89 -3.37 1.19
CA LEU A 40 3.05 -3.08 0.03
C LEU A 40 3.55 -3.82 -1.19
N LYS A 41 2.64 -4.45 -1.90
CA LYS A 41 2.95 -5.13 -3.14
C LYS A 41 2.62 -4.26 -4.34
N ASP A 42 1.49 -3.59 -4.33
CA ASP A 42 1.19 -2.62 -5.36
C ASP A 42 0.28 -1.53 -4.81
N ILE A 43 0.27 -0.42 -5.51
CA ILE A 43 -0.47 0.78 -5.13
C ILE A 43 -1.12 1.34 -6.39
N SER A 44 -2.37 1.76 -6.27
CA SER A 44 -3.07 2.46 -7.34
C SER A 44 -3.84 3.63 -6.75
N GLY A 45 -4.54 4.37 -7.58
CA GLY A 45 -5.31 5.53 -7.11
C GLY A 45 -6.45 5.15 -6.19
N ASN A 46 -6.95 3.93 -6.28
CA ASN A 46 -8.14 3.51 -5.53
C ASN A 46 -7.93 2.25 -4.71
N GLY A 47 -6.72 1.73 -4.63
CA GLY A 47 -6.48 0.53 -3.86
C GLY A 47 -5.04 0.25 -3.61
N VAL A 48 -4.81 -0.65 -2.67
CA VAL A 48 -3.46 -1.17 -2.40
C VAL A 48 -3.56 -2.67 -2.21
N ALA A 49 -2.45 -3.35 -2.44
CA ALA A 49 -2.31 -4.74 -2.05
C ALA A 49 -1.11 -4.85 -1.14
N PHE A 50 -1.23 -5.65 -0.09
CA PHE A 50 -0.14 -5.80 0.86
C PHE A 50 0.09 -7.25 1.25
N LEU A 51 1.30 -7.50 1.71
CA LEU A 51 1.74 -8.83 2.14
C LEU A 51 1.93 -8.81 3.65
N THR A 52 1.55 -9.92 4.28
CA THR A 52 1.69 -10.07 5.72
C THR A 52 1.68 -11.55 6.08
N ASP A 53 2.22 -11.88 7.23
CA ASP A 53 2.09 -13.23 7.78
C ASP A 53 0.88 -13.37 8.68
N LYS A 54 0.18 -12.27 8.97
CA LYS A 54 -0.98 -12.33 9.83
C LYS A 54 -2.22 -12.70 9.05
N TYR A 55 -2.96 -13.66 9.59
CA TYR A 55 -4.27 -13.99 9.05
C TYR A 55 -5.30 -13.02 9.58
N ILE A 56 -6.09 -12.42 8.69
CA ILE A 56 -7.20 -11.54 9.03
C ILE A 56 -8.44 -12.16 8.43
N ASP A 57 -9.40 -12.48 9.27
CA ASP A 57 -10.63 -13.14 8.86
C ASP A 57 -11.56 -12.15 8.15
N LEU A 58 -11.83 -12.39 6.87
CA LEU A 58 -12.69 -11.52 6.08
C LEU A 58 -14.16 -11.97 6.05
N SER A 59 -14.56 -12.85 6.96
CA SER A 59 -15.97 -13.24 7.05
C SER A 59 -16.84 -12.07 7.48
N LYS A 60 -16.24 -11.07 8.12
CA LYS A 60 -16.90 -9.80 8.42
C LYS A 60 -16.17 -8.70 7.67
N GLU A 61 -16.87 -7.58 7.46
CA GLU A 61 -16.25 -6.43 6.81
C GLU A 61 -15.15 -5.86 7.70
N ILE A 62 -13.97 -5.68 7.14
CA ILE A 62 -12.82 -5.17 7.88
C ILE A 62 -12.41 -3.86 7.26
N THR A 63 -12.39 -2.81 8.07
CA THR A 63 -11.91 -1.50 7.65
C THR A 63 -10.59 -1.20 8.36
N ALA A 64 -9.64 -0.67 7.64
CA ALA A 64 -8.30 -0.44 8.16
C ALA A 64 -7.76 0.91 7.73
N GLU A 65 -6.85 1.43 8.54
CA GLU A 65 -5.99 2.56 8.19
C GLU A 65 -4.64 1.99 7.79
N ILE A 66 -4.12 2.49 6.68
CA ILE A 66 -2.80 2.09 6.20
C ILE A 66 -1.98 3.35 6.02
N SER A 67 -0.78 3.38 6.56
CA SER A 67 0.10 4.54 6.48
C SER A 67 1.47 4.14 6.00
N PHE A 68 2.02 4.96 5.12
CA PHE A 68 3.36 4.75 4.57
C PHE A 68 3.88 6.06 4.00
N LYS A 69 5.12 6.04 3.54
CA LYS A 69 5.75 7.23 2.96
C LYS A 69 6.19 6.92 1.55
N LEU A 70 5.97 7.85 0.64
CA LEU A 70 6.36 7.71 -0.74
C LEU A 70 6.93 9.05 -1.21
N LEU A 71 8.20 9.06 -1.65
CA LEU A 71 8.90 10.29 -2.06
C LEU A 71 8.74 11.40 -1.03
N ASN A 72 8.97 11.09 0.24
CA ASN A 72 8.86 12.02 1.36
C ASN A 72 7.44 12.56 1.60
N THR A 73 6.45 11.96 0.97
CA THR A 73 5.06 12.32 1.20
C THR A 73 4.45 11.28 2.13
N ASP A 74 3.89 11.73 3.24
CA ASP A 74 3.19 10.84 4.15
C ASP A 74 1.81 10.55 3.60
N ILE A 75 1.49 9.26 3.47
CA ILE A 75 0.24 8.82 2.91
C ILE A 75 -0.53 8.05 3.98
N GLU A 76 -1.79 8.40 4.14
CA GLU A 76 -2.70 7.71 5.05
C GLU A 76 -3.93 7.36 4.27
N LEU A 77 -4.29 6.09 4.27
CA LEU A 77 -5.43 5.57 3.54
C LEU A 77 -6.38 4.87 4.52
N VAL A 78 -7.66 4.95 4.22
CA VAL A 78 -8.68 4.16 4.91
C VAL A 78 -9.40 3.35 3.85
N GLY A 79 -9.58 2.07 4.10
CA GLY A 79 -10.27 1.24 3.15
C GLY A 79 -10.68 -0.10 3.73
N ASP A 80 -11.40 -0.83 2.93
CA ASP A 80 -11.91 -2.15 3.31
C ASP A 80 -11.06 -3.24 2.68
N LEU A 81 -10.77 -4.27 3.47
CA LEU A 81 -10.09 -5.44 2.95
C LEU A 81 -11.11 -6.26 2.15
N VAL A 82 -10.86 -6.40 0.86
CA VAL A 82 -11.83 -7.00 -0.05
C VAL A 82 -11.35 -8.29 -0.69
N ARG A 83 -10.09 -8.67 -0.48
CA ARG A 83 -9.54 -9.85 -1.11
C ARG A 83 -8.43 -10.44 -0.24
N LEU A 84 -8.39 -11.77 -0.20
CA LEU A 84 -7.36 -12.52 0.49
C LEU A 84 -6.86 -13.61 -0.43
N GLU A 85 -5.55 -13.71 -0.58
CA GLU A 85 -4.92 -14.80 -1.30
C GLU A 85 -3.83 -15.39 -0.42
N THR A 86 -3.73 -16.70 -0.45
CA THR A 86 -2.60 -17.38 0.17
C THR A 86 -1.45 -17.37 -0.83
N VAL A 87 -0.31 -16.86 -0.38
CA VAL A 87 0.87 -16.78 -1.25
C VAL A 87 2.02 -17.50 -0.60
N GLY A 88 3.07 -17.74 -1.07
CA GLY A 88 4.19 -18.42 -0.43
C GLY A 88 5.20 -17.42 0.06
N ASP A 89 6.33 -17.95 0.51
CA ASP A 89 7.44 -17.15 0.99
C ASP A 89 7.63 -15.86 0.18
N PRO A 90 8.06 -14.79 0.85
CA PRO A 90 8.39 -14.70 2.28
C PRO A 90 7.19 -14.41 3.18
N PHE A 91 6.01 -14.23 2.62
CA PHE A 91 4.79 -13.94 3.38
C PHE A 91 3.71 -14.94 3.06
N ASP A 92 2.85 -15.20 4.05
CA ASP A 92 1.78 -16.19 3.90
C ASP A 92 0.58 -15.66 3.15
N TYR A 93 0.28 -14.37 3.30
CA TYR A 93 -0.98 -13.82 2.79
C TYR A 93 -0.79 -12.53 2.03
N LEU A 94 -1.64 -12.35 1.02
CA LEU A 94 -1.79 -11.09 0.31
C LEU A 94 -3.22 -10.62 0.50
N TYR A 95 -3.37 -9.36 0.87
CA TYR A 95 -4.68 -8.72 1.00
C TYR A 95 -4.82 -7.60 0.01
N GLY A 96 -6.00 -7.49 -0.61
CA GLY A 96 -6.36 -6.35 -1.43
C GLY A 96 -7.27 -5.43 -0.64
N VAL A 97 -7.04 -4.13 -0.77
CA VAL A 97 -7.78 -3.10 -0.05
C VAL A 97 -8.40 -2.14 -1.05
N LYS A 98 -9.70 -1.91 -0.91
CA LYS A 98 -10.38 -0.87 -1.67
C LYS A 98 -10.40 0.38 -0.82
N VAL A 99 -9.72 1.42 -1.29
CA VAL A 99 -9.58 2.66 -0.55
C VAL A 99 -10.86 3.47 -0.64
N SER A 100 -11.35 3.92 0.50
CA SER A 100 -12.54 4.77 0.58
C SER A 100 -12.21 6.22 0.86
N SER A 101 -11.11 6.49 1.55
CA SER A 101 -10.67 7.85 1.82
C SER A 101 -9.18 7.86 2.14
N GLY A 102 -8.62 9.05 2.20
CA GLY A 102 -7.21 9.21 2.51
C GLY A 102 -6.85 10.68 2.55
N ASN A 103 -5.58 10.95 2.87
CA ASN A 103 -5.12 12.35 2.92
C ASN A 103 -4.77 12.92 1.56
N LEU A 104 -4.79 12.08 0.51
CA LEU A 104 -4.61 12.53 -0.88
C LEU A 104 -5.86 12.19 -1.68
N THR A 105 -6.18 13.04 -2.64
CA THR A 105 -7.23 12.72 -3.61
C THR A 105 -6.70 11.67 -4.58
N GLU A 106 -7.61 11.06 -5.34
CA GLU A 106 -7.20 10.11 -6.37
C GLU A 106 -6.25 10.75 -7.38
N ASP A 107 -6.53 11.99 -7.74
CA ASP A 107 -5.69 12.71 -8.70
C ASP A 107 -4.30 12.99 -8.12
N GLU A 108 -4.25 13.41 -6.86
CA GLU A 108 -2.96 13.63 -6.20
C GLU A 108 -2.17 12.34 -6.09
N MET A 109 -2.85 11.25 -5.76
CA MET A 109 -2.20 9.94 -5.69
C MET A 109 -1.69 9.51 -7.06
N TYR A 110 -2.50 9.71 -8.11
CA TYR A 110 -2.09 9.39 -9.46
C TYR A 110 -0.80 10.14 -9.83
N LYS A 111 -0.78 11.44 -9.56
CA LYS A 111 0.40 12.26 -9.88
C LYS A 111 1.62 11.80 -9.09
N LEU A 112 1.42 11.47 -7.82
CA LEU A 112 2.52 10.99 -6.99
C LEU A 112 3.06 9.65 -7.51
N LEU A 113 2.19 8.74 -7.90
CA LEU A 113 2.60 7.44 -8.43
C LEU A 113 3.35 7.60 -9.75
N MET A 114 2.88 8.48 -10.62
CA MET A 114 3.58 8.74 -11.88
C MET A 114 4.98 9.31 -11.62
N LYS A 115 5.06 10.24 -10.69
CA LYS A 115 6.34 10.86 -10.33
C LYS A 115 7.29 9.83 -9.74
N THR A 116 6.78 8.97 -8.87
CA THR A 116 7.58 7.92 -8.24
C THR A 116 8.06 6.91 -9.29
N GLY A 117 7.19 6.52 -10.20
CA GLY A 117 7.55 5.58 -11.26
C GLY A 117 8.66 6.12 -12.14
N VAL A 118 8.56 7.40 -12.54
CA VAL A 118 9.59 8.04 -13.33
C VAL A 118 10.90 8.10 -12.54
N TYR A 119 10.80 8.47 -11.27
CA TYR A 119 11.97 8.57 -10.43
C TYR A 119 12.72 7.24 -10.36
N PHE A 120 12.04 6.18 -10.00
CA PHE A 120 12.69 4.87 -9.85
C PHE A 120 13.15 4.29 -11.18
N LYS A 121 12.56 4.71 -12.29
CA LYS A 121 12.99 4.26 -13.60
C LYS A 121 14.37 4.82 -13.94
N ASN A 122 14.70 6.01 -13.45
CA ASN A 122 15.92 6.72 -13.81
C ASN A 122 16.99 6.70 -12.75
N VAL A 123 16.76 6.00 -11.65
CA VAL A 123 17.68 6.00 -10.52
C VAL A 123 18.11 4.57 -10.22
N THR A 124 19.41 4.38 -10.02
CA THR A 124 19.91 3.07 -9.63
C THR A 124 20.46 3.12 -8.22
N PRO A 125 20.51 1.98 -7.53
CA PRO A 125 21.05 1.95 -6.18
C PRO A 125 22.49 2.45 -6.07
N GLU A 126 23.25 2.29 -7.15
CA GLU A 126 24.68 2.61 -7.14
C GLU A 126 24.95 4.11 -7.27
N ASN A 127 24.03 4.85 -7.89
CA ASN A 127 24.32 6.23 -8.25
C ASN A 127 23.40 7.25 -7.62
N SER A 128 22.63 6.87 -6.60
CA SER A 128 21.66 7.78 -6.02
C SER A 128 21.72 7.79 -4.49
N SER A 129 21.86 8.98 -3.92
CA SER A 129 21.76 9.14 -2.47
C SER A 129 20.33 8.95 -2.00
N ILE A 130 19.35 9.28 -2.85
CA ILE A 130 17.95 9.11 -2.49
C ILE A 130 17.58 7.64 -2.43
N TRP A 131 18.18 6.83 -3.29
CA TRP A 131 18.01 5.40 -3.22
C TRP A 131 18.35 4.87 -1.83
N LYS A 132 19.46 5.32 -1.27
CA LYS A 132 19.91 4.90 0.04
C LYS A 132 18.90 5.32 1.13
N GLU A 133 18.31 6.49 0.95
CA GLU A 133 17.28 6.99 1.85
C GLU A 133 16.05 6.08 1.85
N TYR A 134 15.58 5.76 0.66
CA TYR A 134 14.39 4.91 0.52
C TYR A 134 14.66 3.46 0.84
N LYS A 135 15.88 3.02 0.73
CA LYS A 135 16.25 1.65 1.04
C LYS A 135 15.83 1.24 2.44
N ASN A 136 15.85 2.17 3.38
CA ASN A 136 15.47 1.90 4.76
C ASN A 136 13.98 1.71 4.94
N LEU A 137 13.20 2.04 3.94
CA LEU A 137 11.74 1.88 3.98
C LEU A 137 11.30 0.54 3.38
N TRP A 138 12.23 -0.21 2.83
CA TRP A 138 11.92 -1.44 2.11
C TRP A 138 12.28 -2.66 2.95
N VAL A 139 11.41 -3.67 2.85
CA VAL A 139 11.61 -4.96 3.51
C VAL A 139 12.14 -5.93 2.46
N GLU A 140 13.22 -6.57 2.77
CA GLU A 140 13.84 -7.52 1.83
C GLU A 140 13.30 -8.91 1.91
#